data_43010cc71ccd6104bf0dc446f1486755
#
_entry.id   43010cc71ccd6104bf0dc446f1486755
#
_cell.length_a   1.000
_cell.length_b   1.000
_cell.length_c   1.000
_cell.angle_alpha   90.00
_cell.angle_beta   90.00
_cell.angle_gamma   90.00
#
_symmetry.space_group_name_H-M   'P 1'
#
loop_
_entity.id
_entity.type
_entity.pdbx_description
1 polymer ?
#
loop_
_entity_poly.entity_id
_entity_poly.type
_entity_poly.pdbx_seq_one_letter_code
_entity_poly.pdbx_strand_id
1 'polypeptide(L)'
;MTKLFIFLDESGDLGWKFDLPYRDGGSSRYLTISALIASEQSVRLPARVMRKLYDKFKWPTDKEKKWARMTPEERLEFARLAAKLCAGNAGSIQYVSITAKKENVMPHIRRDPNKLYNYMIGMLLLDHMARADEVIFAPDDRSIKVQSGNSLHDYLQTQLWMDRGVATELKTVPCDSSKNLCVQFADMISGIAQGHYEDRSSEPLRVLARHFRPFLIYNR
;
A
#
# COMPACT_ATOMS: atom_id res chain seq x y z
N MET A 1 17.84 -13.98 -13.38
CA MET A 1 16.84 -12.91 -13.62
C MET A 1 15.99 -12.80 -12.38
N THR A 2 16.05 -11.66 -11.70
CA THR A 2 15.29 -11.41 -10.47
C THR A 2 13.94 -10.79 -10.82
N LYS A 3 12.86 -11.44 -10.37
CA LYS A 3 11.50 -10.99 -10.61
C LYS A 3 10.80 -10.64 -9.29
N LEU A 4 10.23 -9.42 -9.22
CA LEU A 4 9.47 -8.96 -8.08
C LEU A 4 7.99 -8.77 -8.45
N PHE A 5 7.14 -9.04 -7.47
CA PHE A 5 5.72 -8.73 -7.50
C PHE A 5 5.43 -7.69 -6.43
N ILE A 6 4.80 -6.59 -6.81
CA ILE A 6 4.45 -5.49 -5.93
C ILE A 6 2.94 -5.26 -6.01
N PHE A 7 2.25 -5.49 -4.90
CA PHE A 7 0.81 -5.23 -4.75
C PHE A 7 0.66 -3.98 -3.91
N LEU A 8 -0.15 -3.04 -4.37
CA LEU A 8 -0.28 -1.72 -3.75
C LEU A 8 -1.74 -1.37 -3.53
N ASP A 9 -2.00 -0.77 -2.38
CA ASP A 9 -3.27 -0.13 -2.05
C ASP A 9 -3.04 1.10 -1.17
N GLU A 10 -4.02 1.99 -1.09
CA GLU A 10 -3.98 3.18 -0.25
C GLU A 10 -5.08 3.20 0.80
N SER A 11 -4.89 4.03 1.82
CA SER A 11 -5.88 4.38 2.82
C SER A 11 -5.90 5.90 3.06
N GLY A 12 -7.08 6.43 3.30
CA GLY A 12 -7.35 7.86 3.30
C GLY A 12 -7.95 8.28 1.96
N ASP A 13 -8.02 9.57 1.70
CA ASP A 13 -8.53 10.15 0.47
C ASP A 13 -7.61 11.26 -0.05
N LEU A 14 -7.79 11.65 -1.32
CA LEU A 14 -7.07 12.75 -1.96
C LEU A 14 -7.74 14.13 -1.78
N GLY A 15 -8.79 14.23 -0.96
CA GLY A 15 -9.47 15.49 -0.66
C GLY A 15 -8.68 16.38 0.30
N TRP A 16 -9.07 17.66 0.40
CA TRP A 16 -8.40 18.68 1.20
C TRP A 16 -9.38 19.45 2.11
N LYS A 17 -10.53 18.85 2.41
CA LYS A 17 -11.57 19.46 3.24
C LYS A 17 -11.31 19.13 4.71
N PHE A 18 -10.61 20.02 5.42
CA PHE A 18 -10.18 19.81 6.81
C PHE A 18 -11.03 20.54 7.86
N ASP A 19 -12.01 21.29 7.44
CA ASP A 19 -12.98 22.01 8.28
C ASP A 19 -14.01 21.09 8.96
N LEU A 20 -14.18 19.88 8.42
CA LEU A 20 -15.05 18.86 8.98
C LEU A 20 -14.25 17.62 9.44
N PRO A 21 -14.79 16.84 10.40
CA PRO A 21 -14.18 15.57 10.79
C PRO A 21 -14.11 14.57 9.63
N TYR A 22 -13.03 13.80 9.59
CA TYR A 22 -12.92 12.66 8.68
C TYR A 22 -14.09 11.69 8.90
N ARG A 23 -14.67 11.17 7.84
CA ARG A 23 -15.88 10.32 7.80
C ARG A 23 -17.21 11.04 8.06
N ASP A 24 -17.19 12.31 8.45
CA ASP A 24 -18.38 13.16 8.62
C ASP A 24 -18.37 14.30 7.58
N GLY A 25 -18.03 13.98 6.34
CA GLY A 25 -17.97 14.90 5.22
C GLY A 25 -16.65 15.65 5.05
N GLY A 26 -15.70 15.48 5.94
CA GLY A 26 -14.32 15.97 5.82
C GLY A 26 -13.39 14.97 5.15
N SER A 27 -12.17 15.42 4.83
CA SER A 27 -11.11 14.59 4.29
C SER A 27 -10.24 14.01 5.41
N SER A 28 -9.59 12.86 5.14
CA SER A 28 -8.58 12.29 6.04
C SER A 28 -7.43 13.27 6.27
N ARG A 29 -6.85 13.28 7.46
CA ARG A 29 -5.65 14.09 7.78
C ARG A 29 -4.39 13.46 7.21
N TYR A 30 -4.43 12.16 7.00
CA TYR A 30 -3.31 11.40 6.46
C TYR A 30 -3.73 10.67 5.18
N LEU A 31 -2.81 10.59 4.23
CA LEU A 31 -2.88 9.72 3.07
C LEU A 31 -1.76 8.69 3.21
N THR A 32 -2.12 7.43 3.20
CA THR A 32 -1.19 6.32 3.33
C THR A 32 -1.20 5.48 2.07
N ILE A 33 -0.02 5.18 1.53
CA ILE A 33 0.18 4.22 0.44
C ILE A 33 1.04 3.10 0.98
N SER A 34 0.61 1.86 0.79
CA SER A 34 1.36 0.69 1.24
C SER A 34 1.52 -0.33 0.13
N ALA A 35 2.63 -1.05 0.16
CA ALA A 35 2.88 -2.12 -0.75
C ALA A 35 3.36 -3.39 -0.03
N LEU A 36 2.88 -4.51 -0.55
CA LEU A 36 3.40 -5.85 -0.34
C LEU A 36 4.36 -6.16 -1.48
N ILE A 37 5.61 -6.40 -1.17
CA ILE A 37 6.66 -6.79 -2.12
C ILE A 37 6.97 -8.27 -1.89
N ALA A 38 6.91 -9.07 -2.95
CA ALA A 38 7.17 -10.50 -2.89
C ALA A 38 8.06 -10.97 -4.05
N SER A 39 8.99 -11.89 -3.78
CA SER A 39 9.69 -12.62 -4.82
C SER A 39 8.75 -13.60 -5.54
N GLU A 40 9.11 -14.04 -6.73
CA GLU A 40 8.33 -15.01 -7.51
C GLU A 40 8.00 -16.29 -6.73
N GLN A 41 8.96 -16.79 -5.93
CA GLN A 41 8.76 -18.00 -5.11
C GLN A 41 7.75 -17.80 -3.98
N SER A 42 7.62 -16.57 -3.46
CA SER A 42 6.81 -16.24 -2.28
C SER A 42 5.49 -15.54 -2.61
N VAL A 43 5.25 -15.17 -3.87
CA VAL A 43 4.11 -14.35 -4.30
C VAL A 43 2.74 -14.93 -3.92
N ARG A 44 2.62 -16.25 -3.78
CA ARG A 44 1.34 -16.92 -3.42
C ARG A 44 1.09 -16.99 -1.90
N LEU A 45 2.09 -16.69 -1.08
CA LEU A 45 1.99 -16.86 0.37
C LEU A 45 1.03 -15.85 1.04
N PRO A 46 1.03 -14.56 0.68
CA PRO A 46 0.06 -13.60 1.23
C PRO A 46 -1.38 -14.00 0.96
N ALA A 47 -1.70 -14.47 -0.26
CA ALA A 47 -3.04 -14.97 -0.57
C ALA A 47 -3.46 -16.17 0.28
N ARG A 48 -2.51 -17.02 0.70
CA ARG A 48 -2.80 -18.13 1.64
C ARG A 48 -3.14 -17.61 3.03
N VAL A 49 -2.48 -16.54 3.47
CA VAL A 49 -2.80 -15.87 4.76
C VAL A 49 -4.21 -15.30 4.71
N MET A 50 -4.57 -14.62 3.61
CA MET A 50 -5.92 -14.08 3.44
C MET A 50 -6.98 -15.18 3.50
N ARG A 51 -6.80 -16.30 2.76
CA ARG A 51 -7.73 -17.43 2.81
C ARG A 51 -7.92 -17.97 4.23
N LYS A 52 -6.83 -18.11 5.01
CA LYS A 52 -6.92 -18.53 6.41
C LYS A 52 -7.77 -17.58 7.27
N LEU A 53 -7.71 -16.27 7.00
CA LEU A 53 -8.55 -15.30 7.71
C LEU A 53 -10.02 -15.42 7.28
N TYR A 54 -10.28 -15.55 5.98
CA TYR A 54 -11.63 -15.79 5.47
C TYR A 54 -12.24 -17.04 6.10
N ASP A 55 -11.49 -18.13 6.18
CA ASP A 55 -11.93 -19.38 6.79
C ASP A 55 -12.14 -19.25 8.30
N LYS A 56 -11.22 -18.61 9.01
CA LYS A 56 -11.25 -18.44 10.46
C LYS A 56 -12.43 -17.62 10.93
N PHE A 57 -12.65 -16.47 10.26
CA PHE A 57 -13.69 -15.52 10.66
C PHE A 57 -15.00 -15.68 9.86
N LYS A 58 -15.07 -16.70 9.00
CA LYS A 58 -16.25 -16.98 8.18
C LYS A 58 -16.70 -15.78 7.34
N TRP A 59 -15.73 -15.03 6.82
CA TRP A 59 -16.06 -13.90 5.93
C TRP A 59 -16.69 -14.41 4.62
N PRO A 60 -17.68 -13.68 4.09
CA PRO A 60 -18.27 -14.00 2.79
C PRO A 60 -17.21 -13.94 1.68
N THR A 61 -17.12 -14.99 0.86
CA THR A 61 -16.11 -15.06 -0.22
C THR A 61 -16.53 -14.31 -1.49
N ASP A 62 -17.79 -13.94 -1.58
CA ASP A 62 -18.40 -13.14 -2.66
C ASP A 62 -18.19 -11.61 -2.45
N LYS A 63 -17.68 -11.23 -1.29
CA LYS A 63 -17.44 -9.82 -0.93
C LYS A 63 -16.04 -9.61 -0.37
N GLU A 64 -15.40 -8.54 -0.84
CA GLU A 64 -14.15 -8.12 -0.28
C GLU A 64 -14.28 -7.68 1.18
N LYS A 65 -13.39 -8.20 2.04
CA LYS A 65 -13.26 -7.71 3.42
C LYS A 65 -12.29 -6.53 3.45
N LYS A 66 -12.80 -5.34 3.66
CA LYS A 66 -11.99 -4.12 3.83
C LYS A 66 -11.52 -3.95 5.27
N TRP A 67 -10.31 -3.40 5.46
CA TRP A 67 -9.75 -3.07 6.78
C TRP A 67 -10.71 -2.27 7.67
N ALA A 68 -11.37 -1.27 7.10
CA ALA A 68 -12.32 -0.43 7.83
C ALA A 68 -13.50 -1.18 8.45
N ARG A 69 -13.82 -2.38 7.94
CA ARG A 69 -14.91 -3.24 8.41
C ARG A 69 -14.44 -4.39 9.31
N MET A 70 -13.15 -4.42 9.66
CA MET A 70 -12.60 -5.42 10.55
C MET A 70 -12.79 -5.04 12.02
N THR A 71 -13.11 -6.03 12.86
CA THR A 71 -13.09 -5.88 14.31
C THR A 71 -11.66 -5.74 14.84
N PRO A 72 -11.45 -5.24 16.07
CA PRO A 72 -10.11 -5.19 16.68
C PRO A 72 -9.42 -6.57 16.72
N GLU A 73 -10.16 -7.63 17.00
CA GLU A 73 -9.65 -9.01 17.01
C GLU A 73 -9.15 -9.44 15.62
N GLU A 74 -9.97 -9.22 14.58
CA GLU A 74 -9.61 -9.52 13.19
C GLU A 74 -8.34 -8.79 12.77
N ARG A 75 -8.23 -7.50 13.13
CA ARG A 75 -7.05 -6.66 12.83
C ARG A 75 -5.78 -7.18 13.50
N LEU A 76 -5.88 -7.58 14.77
CA LEU A 76 -4.74 -8.14 15.49
C LEU A 76 -4.32 -9.50 14.93
N GLU A 77 -5.27 -10.34 14.58
CA GLU A 77 -4.96 -11.64 13.99
C GLU A 77 -4.29 -11.49 12.63
N PHE A 78 -4.79 -10.58 11.78
CA PHE A 78 -4.10 -10.24 10.53
C PHE A 78 -2.65 -9.80 10.80
N ALA A 79 -2.44 -8.87 11.75
CA ALA A 79 -1.11 -8.37 12.08
C ALA A 79 -0.16 -9.49 12.55
N ARG A 80 -0.64 -10.44 13.38
CA ARG A 80 0.14 -11.61 13.83
C ARG A 80 0.53 -12.51 12.67
N LEU A 81 -0.41 -12.82 11.78
CA LEU A 81 -0.15 -13.67 10.60
C LEU A 81 0.79 -12.98 9.62
N ALA A 82 0.64 -11.68 9.39
CA ALA A 82 1.54 -10.89 8.56
C ALA A 82 2.96 -10.84 9.15
N ALA A 83 3.11 -10.66 10.46
CA ALA A 83 4.41 -10.69 11.13
C ALA A 83 5.08 -12.07 10.98
N LYS A 84 4.33 -13.16 11.19
CA LYS A 84 4.82 -14.53 11.01
C LYS A 84 5.23 -14.81 9.57
N LEU A 85 4.45 -14.32 8.60
CA LEU A 85 4.73 -14.47 7.19
C LEU A 85 6.06 -13.80 6.82
N CYS A 86 6.28 -12.56 7.24
CA CYS A 86 7.51 -11.82 6.96
C CYS A 86 8.71 -12.46 7.68
N ALA A 87 8.57 -12.85 8.95
CA ALA A 87 9.64 -13.51 9.72
C ALA A 87 10.10 -14.83 9.09
N GLY A 88 9.15 -15.63 8.59
CA GLY A 88 9.45 -16.92 7.94
C GLY A 88 9.96 -16.81 6.49
N ASN A 89 9.92 -15.60 5.89
CA ASN A 89 10.30 -15.37 4.49
C ASN A 89 11.15 -14.10 4.36
N ALA A 90 12.12 -13.93 5.26
CA ALA A 90 13.00 -12.77 5.29
C ALA A 90 13.73 -12.57 3.94
N GLY A 91 13.67 -11.35 3.41
CA GLY A 91 14.22 -10.99 2.10
C GLY A 91 13.34 -11.34 0.90
N SER A 92 12.36 -12.25 1.05
CA SER A 92 11.44 -12.65 -0.03
C SER A 92 10.05 -12.00 0.08
N ILE A 93 9.67 -11.53 1.27
CA ILE A 93 8.44 -10.77 1.52
C ILE A 93 8.79 -9.55 2.35
N GLN A 94 8.32 -8.38 1.90
CA GLN A 94 8.50 -7.11 2.59
C GLN A 94 7.19 -6.31 2.55
N TYR A 95 6.97 -5.52 3.60
CA TYR A 95 5.90 -4.53 3.68
C TYR A 95 6.52 -3.16 3.77
N VAL A 96 6.07 -2.25 2.92
CA VAL A 96 6.54 -0.87 2.91
C VAL A 96 5.35 0.08 2.89
N SER A 97 5.50 1.24 3.51
CA SER A 97 4.43 2.24 3.55
C SER A 97 5.01 3.65 3.63
N ILE A 98 4.36 4.57 2.96
CA ILE A 98 4.58 6.01 3.07
C ILE A 98 3.26 6.68 3.43
N THR A 99 3.32 7.57 4.42
CA THR A 99 2.17 8.33 4.88
C THR A 99 2.47 9.83 4.78
N ALA A 100 1.57 10.59 4.17
CA ALA A 100 1.66 12.05 4.13
C ALA A 100 0.69 12.68 5.14
N LYS A 101 1.19 13.57 6.00
CA LYS A 101 0.33 14.45 6.81
C LYS A 101 -0.18 15.57 5.92
N LYS A 102 -1.41 15.42 5.44
CA LYS A 102 -1.99 16.26 4.39
C LYS A 102 -2.12 17.73 4.77
N GLU A 103 -2.37 18.02 6.05
CA GLU A 103 -2.48 19.39 6.55
C GLU A 103 -1.20 20.22 6.30
N ASN A 104 -0.04 19.57 6.26
CA ASN A 104 1.26 20.20 6.05
C ASN A 104 1.71 20.22 4.57
N VAL A 105 0.93 19.62 3.67
CA VAL A 105 1.22 19.67 2.23
C VAL A 105 0.98 21.09 1.71
N MET A 106 1.93 21.63 0.97
CA MET A 106 1.89 23.01 0.49
C MET A 106 0.75 23.25 -0.51
N PRO A 107 0.11 24.44 -0.52
CA PRO A 107 -1.07 24.70 -1.37
C PRO A 107 -0.88 24.45 -2.86
N HIS A 108 0.31 24.71 -3.41
CA HIS A 108 0.59 24.48 -4.82
C HIS A 108 0.63 22.97 -5.18
N ILE A 109 0.99 22.09 -4.24
CA ILE A 109 0.97 20.63 -4.43
C ILE A 109 -0.48 20.10 -4.36
N ARG A 110 -1.32 20.70 -3.51
CA ARG A 110 -2.73 20.31 -3.37
C ARG A 110 -3.56 20.51 -4.64
N ARG A 111 -3.08 21.34 -5.59
CA ARG A 111 -3.75 21.59 -6.87
C ARG A 111 -3.78 20.36 -7.79
N ASP A 112 -2.82 19.44 -7.60
CA ASP A 112 -2.76 18.20 -8.37
C ASP A 112 -2.44 17.02 -7.43
N PRO A 113 -3.46 16.47 -6.77
CA PRO A 113 -3.28 15.36 -5.84
C PRO A 113 -2.64 14.11 -6.47
N ASN A 114 -2.81 13.93 -7.79
CA ASN A 114 -2.22 12.79 -8.50
C ASN A 114 -0.70 12.89 -8.57
N LYS A 115 -0.15 14.10 -8.68
CA LYS A 115 1.31 14.29 -8.62
C LYS A 115 1.87 13.93 -7.25
N LEU A 116 1.19 14.31 -6.17
CA LEU A 116 1.57 13.88 -4.83
C LEU A 116 1.53 12.35 -4.70
N TYR A 117 0.47 11.74 -5.20
CA TYR A 117 0.29 10.29 -5.20
C TYR A 117 1.41 9.57 -5.94
N ASN A 118 1.69 9.97 -7.18
CA ASN A 118 2.77 9.42 -7.99
C ASN A 118 4.15 9.61 -7.32
N TYR A 119 4.40 10.79 -6.77
CA TYR A 119 5.62 11.10 -6.04
C TYR A 119 5.81 10.19 -4.82
N MET A 120 4.75 9.99 -4.02
CA MET A 120 4.78 9.09 -2.88
C MET A 120 5.09 7.64 -3.30
N ILE A 121 4.48 7.16 -4.39
CA ILE A 121 4.77 5.81 -4.92
C ILE A 121 6.22 5.72 -5.38
N GLY A 122 6.73 6.74 -6.10
CA GLY A 122 8.12 6.78 -6.51
C GLY A 122 9.09 6.72 -5.32
N MET A 123 8.86 7.56 -4.30
CA MET A 123 9.67 7.51 -3.07
C MET A 123 9.64 6.14 -2.38
N LEU A 124 8.49 5.47 -2.41
CA LEU A 124 8.29 4.20 -1.72
C LEU A 124 8.93 3.03 -2.46
N LEU A 125 8.84 3.00 -3.79
CA LEU A 125 9.05 1.77 -4.55
C LEU A 125 10.26 1.77 -5.50
N LEU A 126 10.75 2.93 -5.97
CA LEU A 126 11.79 2.96 -7.01
C LEU A 126 13.06 2.21 -6.61
N ASP A 127 13.52 2.35 -5.36
CA ASP A 127 14.72 1.64 -4.89
C ASP A 127 14.51 0.12 -4.76
N HIS A 128 13.29 -0.33 -4.53
CA HIS A 128 12.96 -1.75 -4.56
C HIS A 128 12.88 -2.27 -5.99
N MET A 129 12.23 -1.53 -6.88
CA MET A 129 12.10 -1.89 -8.30
C MET A 129 13.45 -1.95 -9.00
N ALA A 130 14.35 -1.00 -8.71
CA ALA A 130 15.68 -0.93 -9.33
C ALA A 130 16.60 -2.12 -9.03
N ARG A 131 16.24 -2.96 -8.07
CA ARG A 131 17.02 -4.16 -7.70
C ARG A 131 16.58 -5.43 -8.44
N ALA A 132 15.58 -5.32 -9.30
CA ALA A 132 15.04 -6.45 -10.05
C ALA A 132 15.21 -6.25 -11.56
N ASP A 133 15.31 -7.34 -12.28
CA ASP A 133 15.33 -7.33 -13.75
C ASP A 133 13.91 -7.11 -14.30
N GLU A 134 12.89 -7.68 -13.63
CA GLU A 134 11.48 -7.56 -13.99
C GLU A 134 10.63 -7.27 -12.76
N VAL A 135 9.69 -6.33 -12.88
CA VAL A 135 8.72 -5.97 -11.83
C VAL A 135 7.30 -6.11 -12.36
N ILE A 136 6.49 -6.95 -11.72
CA ILE A 136 5.04 -6.97 -11.90
C ILE A 136 4.42 -6.07 -10.84
N PHE A 137 3.97 -4.90 -11.25
CA PHE A 137 3.32 -3.91 -10.39
C PHE A 137 1.80 -4.02 -10.52
N ALA A 138 1.15 -4.40 -9.45
CA ALA A 138 -0.29 -4.67 -9.36
C ALA A 138 -0.95 -3.72 -8.34
N PRO A 139 -1.22 -2.46 -8.72
CA PRO A 139 -1.99 -1.53 -7.89
C PRO A 139 -3.48 -1.88 -7.93
N ASP A 140 -4.25 -1.46 -6.89
CA ASP A 140 -5.72 -1.54 -6.94
C ASP A 140 -6.25 -0.68 -8.09
N ASP A 141 -7.18 -1.22 -8.86
CA ASP A 141 -7.74 -0.59 -10.08
C ASP A 141 -8.46 0.74 -9.77
N ARG A 142 -8.95 0.90 -8.54
CA ARG A 142 -9.58 2.15 -8.06
C ARG A 142 -8.59 3.28 -7.83
N SER A 143 -7.33 2.94 -7.60
CA SER A 143 -6.25 3.89 -7.31
C SER A 143 -5.75 4.63 -8.54
N ILE A 144 -5.99 4.10 -9.76
CA ILE A 144 -5.47 4.63 -11.01
C ILE A 144 -6.51 5.48 -11.75
N LYS A 145 -7.17 6.40 -11.10
CA LYS A 145 -7.92 7.45 -11.81
C LYS A 145 -6.98 8.58 -12.20
N VAL A 146 -6.12 8.36 -13.18
CA VAL A 146 -5.23 9.40 -13.70
C VAL A 146 -5.98 10.25 -14.73
N GLN A 147 -6.31 11.48 -14.37
CA GLN A 147 -6.78 12.50 -15.31
C GLN A 147 -5.63 13.22 -16.03
N SER A 148 -4.38 12.97 -15.65
CA SER A 148 -3.21 13.59 -16.29
C SER A 148 -2.63 12.66 -17.35
N GLY A 149 -2.25 13.20 -18.52
CA GLY A 149 -1.76 12.44 -19.69
C GLY A 149 -0.46 11.65 -19.51
N ASN A 150 0.10 11.61 -18.29
CA ASN A 150 1.23 10.78 -17.94
C ASN A 150 0.76 9.72 -16.94
N SER A 151 0.76 8.47 -17.39
CA SER A 151 0.37 7.36 -16.52
C SER A 151 1.39 7.18 -15.38
N LEU A 152 0.93 6.61 -14.25
CA LEU A 152 1.84 6.21 -13.18
C LEU A 152 2.92 5.25 -13.70
N HIS A 153 2.57 4.39 -14.66
CA HIS A 153 3.51 3.49 -15.32
C HIS A 153 4.65 4.26 -15.99
N ASP A 154 4.33 5.25 -16.85
CA ASP A 154 5.33 6.03 -17.58
C ASP A 154 6.22 6.82 -16.65
N TYR A 155 5.64 7.38 -15.57
CA TYR A 155 6.41 8.06 -14.53
C TYR A 155 7.44 7.12 -13.89
N LEU A 156 7.01 5.95 -13.40
CA LEU A 156 7.90 5.01 -12.74
C LEU A 156 8.96 4.44 -13.70
N GLN A 157 8.56 4.09 -14.93
CA GLN A 157 9.50 3.57 -15.94
C GLN A 157 10.56 4.61 -16.32
N THR A 158 10.15 5.87 -16.49
CA THR A 158 11.08 6.97 -16.76
C THR A 158 12.07 7.17 -15.61
N GLN A 159 11.59 7.14 -14.37
CA GLN A 159 12.45 7.27 -13.19
C GLN A 159 13.44 6.10 -13.06
N LEU A 160 13.04 4.87 -13.38
CA LEU A 160 13.94 3.70 -13.39
C LEU A 160 15.04 3.87 -14.43
N TRP A 161 14.70 4.27 -15.64
CA TRP A 161 15.66 4.40 -16.73
C TRP A 161 16.58 5.62 -16.57
N MET A 162 16.00 6.78 -16.29
CA MET A 162 16.73 8.05 -16.32
C MET A 162 17.42 8.37 -14.98
N ASP A 163 16.71 8.20 -13.86
CA ASP A 163 17.25 8.60 -12.56
C ASP A 163 18.02 7.49 -11.87
N ARG A 164 17.56 6.21 -12.01
CA ARG A 164 18.24 5.05 -11.43
C ARG A 164 19.25 4.41 -12.39
N GLY A 165 19.18 4.70 -13.68
CA GLY A 165 20.07 4.16 -14.71
C GLY A 165 19.99 2.64 -14.85
N VAL A 166 18.83 2.03 -14.58
CA VAL A 166 18.63 0.57 -14.61
C VAL A 166 17.71 0.17 -15.76
N ALA A 167 17.92 -1.04 -16.30
CA ALA A 167 17.12 -1.60 -17.40
C ALA A 167 15.91 -2.42 -16.90
N THR A 168 15.45 -2.22 -15.68
CA THR A 168 14.31 -2.93 -15.11
C THR A 168 13.08 -2.83 -16.01
N GLU A 169 12.51 -3.98 -16.37
CA GLU A 169 11.24 -4.05 -17.10
C GLU A 169 10.07 -3.94 -16.13
N LEU A 170 9.29 -2.85 -16.23
CA LEU A 170 8.10 -2.63 -15.40
C LEU A 170 6.85 -3.07 -16.18
N LYS A 171 6.08 -3.99 -15.60
CA LYS A 171 4.77 -4.43 -16.10
C LYS A 171 3.70 -4.02 -15.10
N THR A 172 2.92 -2.98 -15.43
CA THR A 172 1.80 -2.56 -14.59
C THR A 172 0.54 -3.32 -14.98
N VAL A 173 -0.03 -4.04 -14.01
CA VAL A 173 -1.23 -4.87 -14.16
C VAL A 173 -2.22 -4.46 -13.08
N PRO A 174 -3.08 -3.44 -13.33
CA PRO A 174 -4.11 -3.04 -12.39
C PRO A 174 -5.00 -4.22 -12.01
N CYS A 175 -5.33 -4.32 -10.74
CA CYS A 175 -6.07 -5.47 -10.20
C CYS A 175 -7.31 -5.02 -9.44
N ASP A 176 -8.46 -5.63 -9.74
CA ASP A 176 -9.65 -5.52 -8.91
C ASP A 176 -9.38 -6.21 -7.56
N SER A 177 -9.33 -5.43 -6.48
CA SER A 177 -9.07 -5.94 -5.13
C SER A 177 -10.09 -7.00 -4.69
N SER A 178 -11.33 -6.94 -5.19
CA SER A 178 -12.34 -7.95 -4.89
C SER A 178 -11.95 -9.36 -5.37
N LYS A 179 -11.08 -9.45 -6.38
CA LYS A 179 -10.60 -10.70 -7.01
C LYS A 179 -9.16 -11.05 -6.68
N ASN A 180 -8.39 -10.12 -6.09
CA ASN A 180 -6.97 -10.30 -5.82
C ASN A 180 -6.66 -10.24 -4.34
N LEU A 181 -6.46 -11.39 -3.70
CA LEU A 181 -6.17 -11.50 -2.26
C LEU A 181 -4.83 -10.87 -1.86
N CYS A 182 -3.88 -10.66 -2.78
CA CYS A 182 -2.63 -9.97 -2.47
C CYS A 182 -2.83 -8.44 -2.43
N VAL A 183 -3.71 -7.89 -3.26
CA VAL A 183 -4.13 -6.48 -3.17
C VAL A 183 -4.94 -6.26 -1.90
N GLN A 184 -5.87 -7.17 -1.54
CA GLN A 184 -6.55 -7.12 -0.23
C GLN A 184 -5.56 -7.16 0.95
N PHE A 185 -4.48 -7.94 0.83
CA PHE A 185 -3.43 -7.95 1.84
C PHE A 185 -2.76 -6.57 1.94
N ALA A 186 -2.50 -5.90 0.81
CA ALA A 186 -1.94 -4.54 0.79
C ALA A 186 -2.91 -3.51 1.40
N ASP A 187 -4.24 -3.59 1.16
CA ASP A 187 -5.28 -2.80 1.85
C ASP A 187 -5.14 -2.92 3.38
N MET A 188 -4.96 -4.15 3.88
CA MET A 188 -4.82 -4.36 5.31
C MET A 188 -3.52 -3.79 5.89
N ILE A 189 -2.40 -3.87 5.16
CA ILE A 189 -1.14 -3.21 5.55
C ILE A 189 -1.31 -1.69 5.54
N SER A 190 -1.96 -1.14 4.52
CA SER A 190 -2.28 0.28 4.43
C SER A 190 -3.17 0.73 5.58
N GLY A 191 -4.18 -0.07 5.90
CA GLY A 191 -5.07 0.17 7.04
C GLY A 191 -4.37 0.16 8.40
N ILE A 192 -3.35 -0.69 8.61
CA ILE A 192 -2.52 -0.67 9.83
C ILE A 192 -1.78 0.67 9.97
N ALA A 193 -1.13 1.13 8.89
CA ALA A 193 -0.38 2.39 8.93
C ALA A 193 -1.33 3.60 9.07
N GLN A 194 -2.42 3.65 8.31
CA GLN A 194 -3.44 4.69 8.42
C GLN A 194 -4.05 4.74 9.81
N GLY A 195 -4.44 3.59 10.37
CA GLY A 195 -5.03 3.51 11.71
C GLY A 195 -4.10 4.02 12.81
N HIS A 196 -2.78 3.85 12.65
CA HIS A 196 -1.80 4.40 13.57
C HIS A 196 -1.81 5.93 13.57
N TYR A 197 -1.81 6.56 12.39
CA TYR A 197 -1.71 8.02 12.27
C TYR A 197 -3.07 8.71 12.42
N GLU A 198 -4.11 8.24 11.75
CA GLU A 198 -5.44 8.87 11.71
C GLU A 198 -6.26 8.57 12.96
N ASP A 199 -6.33 7.28 13.35
CA ASP A 199 -7.21 6.81 14.42
C ASP A 199 -6.48 6.63 15.77
N ARG A 200 -5.14 6.87 15.83
CA ARG A 200 -4.27 6.59 16.98
C ARG A 200 -4.34 5.13 17.45
N SER A 201 -4.69 4.22 16.55
CA SER A 201 -4.80 2.79 16.80
C SER A 201 -3.49 2.09 16.45
N SER A 202 -2.55 2.02 17.41
CA SER A 202 -1.17 1.56 17.18
C SER A 202 -0.95 0.08 17.48
N GLU A 203 -1.93 -0.63 18.02
CA GLU A 203 -1.74 -2.00 18.49
C GLU A 203 -1.37 -2.98 17.36
N PRO A 204 -2.06 -3.00 16.18
CA PRO A 204 -1.65 -3.84 15.06
C PRO A 204 -0.26 -3.49 14.53
N LEU A 205 0.11 -2.19 14.52
CA LEU A 205 1.44 -1.75 14.09
C LEU A 205 2.52 -2.26 15.05
N ARG A 206 2.29 -2.24 16.36
CA ARG A 206 3.25 -2.76 17.36
C ARG A 206 3.55 -4.25 17.15
N VAL A 207 2.56 -5.04 16.75
CA VAL A 207 2.74 -6.45 16.40
C VAL A 207 3.67 -6.62 15.20
N LEU A 208 3.59 -5.71 14.22
CA LEU A 208 4.42 -5.72 13.01
C LEU A 208 5.76 -4.98 13.15
N ALA A 209 6.03 -4.27 14.24
CA ALA A 209 7.10 -3.27 14.36
C ALA A 209 8.51 -3.77 14.01
N ARG A 210 8.79 -5.09 14.08
CA ARG A 210 10.06 -5.67 13.64
C ARG A 210 10.21 -5.79 12.13
N HIS A 211 9.10 -5.79 11.40
CA HIS A 211 9.03 -6.08 9.96
C HIS A 211 8.41 -4.96 9.14
N PHE A 212 7.83 -3.96 9.79
CA PHE A 212 7.09 -2.90 9.13
C PHE A 212 7.21 -1.58 9.90
N ARG A 213 7.76 -0.57 9.23
CA ARG A 213 7.89 0.80 9.75
C ARG A 213 7.36 1.77 8.70
N PRO A 214 6.15 2.34 8.90
CA PRO A 214 5.62 3.35 8.01
C PRO A 214 6.53 4.59 7.99
N PHE A 215 6.80 5.11 6.80
CA PHE A 215 7.57 6.33 6.61
C PHE A 215 6.62 7.53 6.54
N LEU A 216 6.79 8.50 7.44
CA LEU A 216 5.94 9.71 7.52
C LEU A 216 6.63 10.89 6.84
N ILE A 217 5.95 11.51 5.87
CA ILE A 217 6.36 12.75 5.20
C ILE A 217 5.45 13.92 5.59
N TYR A 218 5.92 15.13 5.37
CA TYR A 218 5.24 16.37 5.77
C TYR A 218 4.92 16.43 7.28
N ASN A 219 5.83 15.92 8.09
CA ASN A 219 5.63 15.82 9.55
C ASN A 219 5.90 17.12 10.33
N ARG A 220 6.38 18.18 9.64
CA ARG A 220 6.74 19.47 10.26
C ARG A 220 5.61 20.46 10.16
#